data_dfc067abdab3849a755ae04ccfbccae7
#
_entry.id   dfc067abdab3849a755ae04ccfbccae7
#
_cell.length_a   1.000
_cell.length_b   1.000
_cell.length_c   1.000
_cell.angle_alpha   90.00
_cell.angle_beta   90.00
_cell.angle_gamma   90.00
#
_symmetry.space_group_name_H-M   'P 1'
#
loop_
_entity.id
_entity.type
_entity.pdbx_description
1 polymer ?
#
loop_
_entity_poly.entity_id
_entity_poly.type
_entity_poly.pdbx_seq_one_letter_code
_entity_poly.pdbx_strand_id
1 'polypeptide(L)'
;MISEDELVSGLRSRKSSSFDYLYDHYSGALYGVISRIITNEDVAEEVLQDAFLRIWDRIDNYDAGKGRLFTWMLNIARNLAIDKTRSKEISKDRKTDDIDDLVNRIDRNKQAEQSVDTIGLKEILNRLPQEQKFVVEYLYLKGYTQSELAEEFNIPLGTVKTRTRAALMELRALLT
;
A
#
# COMPACT_ATOMS: atom_id res chain seq x y z
N MET A 1 22.11 -2.85 -12.30
CA MET A 1 20.82 -3.07 -11.58
C MET A 1 20.96 -4.43 -10.91
N ILE A 2 20.85 -4.51 -9.58
CA ILE A 2 20.93 -5.80 -8.88
C ILE A 2 19.62 -6.57 -9.10
N SER A 3 19.71 -7.89 -9.17
CA SER A 3 18.53 -8.75 -9.28
C SER A 3 17.73 -8.78 -7.97
N GLU A 4 16.45 -9.17 -8.04
CA GLU A 4 15.62 -9.32 -6.83
C GLU A 4 16.22 -10.35 -5.86
N ASP A 5 16.78 -11.45 -6.39
CA ASP A 5 17.41 -12.49 -5.58
C ASP A 5 18.67 -12.01 -4.87
N GLU A 6 19.51 -11.23 -5.57
CA GLU A 6 20.71 -10.61 -4.98
C GLU A 6 20.34 -9.60 -3.89
N LEU A 7 19.30 -8.78 -4.13
CA LEU A 7 18.77 -7.84 -3.14
C LEU A 7 18.27 -8.56 -1.89
N VAL A 8 17.43 -9.57 -2.06
CA VAL A 8 16.90 -10.38 -0.96
C VAL A 8 18.02 -11.06 -0.17
N SER A 9 19.00 -11.66 -0.86
CA SER A 9 20.17 -12.28 -0.23
C SER A 9 20.99 -11.27 0.58
N GLY A 10 21.20 -10.07 0.03
CA GLY A 10 21.90 -8.99 0.72
C GLY A 10 21.15 -8.48 1.96
N LEU A 11 19.83 -8.33 1.86
CA LEU A 11 18.98 -7.94 2.98
C LEU A 11 18.96 -8.99 4.10
N ARG A 12 18.87 -10.28 3.76
CA ARG A 12 18.98 -11.38 4.73
C ARG A 12 20.34 -11.41 5.41
N SER A 13 21.39 -11.08 4.66
CA SER A 13 22.75 -10.96 5.20
C SER A 13 22.98 -9.63 5.95
N ARG A 14 21.95 -8.83 6.15
CA ARG A 14 21.99 -7.54 6.86
C ARG A 14 23.03 -6.55 6.29
N LYS A 15 23.22 -6.55 4.97
CA LYS A 15 24.11 -5.60 4.30
C LYS A 15 23.45 -4.23 4.21
N SER A 16 24.10 -3.19 4.72
CA SER A 16 23.61 -1.78 4.65
C SER A 16 23.41 -1.33 3.22
N SER A 17 24.33 -1.66 2.32
CA SER A 17 24.23 -1.31 0.90
C SER A 17 22.98 -1.86 0.21
N SER A 18 22.48 -3.02 0.65
CA SER A 18 21.23 -3.59 0.14
C SER A 18 20.02 -2.86 0.71
N PHE A 19 20.10 -2.36 1.93
CA PHE A 19 19.07 -1.52 2.52
C PHE A 19 19.01 -0.15 1.85
N ASP A 20 20.17 0.48 1.61
CA ASP A 20 20.27 1.77 0.90
C ASP A 20 19.67 1.65 -0.50
N TYR A 21 20.04 0.58 -1.24
CA TYR A 21 19.44 0.30 -2.54
C TYR A 21 17.93 0.12 -2.48
N LEU A 22 17.44 -0.61 -1.48
CA LEU A 22 16.00 -0.83 -1.26
C LEU A 22 15.29 0.52 -1.04
N TYR A 23 15.84 1.36 -0.18
CA TYR A 23 15.27 2.65 0.13
C TYR A 23 15.23 3.55 -1.10
N ASP A 24 16.35 3.71 -1.79
CA ASP A 24 16.47 4.58 -2.96
C ASP A 24 15.51 4.21 -4.09
N HIS A 25 15.27 2.90 -4.29
CA HIS A 25 14.47 2.43 -5.42
C HIS A 25 12.97 2.28 -5.10
N TYR A 26 12.61 2.06 -3.85
CA TYR A 26 11.21 1.73 -3.49
C TYR A 26 10.52 2.74 -2.57
N SER A 27 11.25 3.68 -1.95
CA SER A 27 10.66 4.65 -1.01
C SER A 27 9.56 5.49 -1.66
N GLY A 28 9.78 6.01 -2.85
CA GLY A 28 8.78 6.82 -3.55
C GLY A 28 7.49 6.05 -3.86
N ALA A 29 7.61 4.78 -4.28
CA ALA A 29 6.45 3.94 -4.58
C ALA A 29 5.67 3.56 -3.31
N LEU A 30 6.37 3.21 -2.22
CA LEU A 30 5.73 2.90 -0.93
C LEU A 30 5.10 4.15 -0.31
N TYR A 31 5.79 5.30 -0.35
CA TYR A 31 5.24 6.58 0.10
C TYR A 31 3.98 6.97 -0.66
N GLY A 32 3.96 6.76 -1.99
CA GLY A 32 2.79 7.04 -2.81
C GLY A 32 1.54 6.25 -2.41
N VAL A 33 1.67 5.04 -1.88
CA VAL A 33 0.54 4.26 -1.33
C VAL A 33 0.17 4.73 0.07
N ILE A 34 1.16 5.00 0.92
CA ILE A 34 0.93 5.46 2.30
C ILE A 34 0.21 6.82 2.29
N SER A 35 0.66 7.78 1.49
CA SER A 35 0.12 9.14 1.42
C SER A 35 -1.32 9.20 0.87
N ARG A 36 -1.79 8.17 0.17
CA ARG A 36 -3.19 8.04 -0.23
C ARG A 36 -4.12 7.59 0.90
N ILE A 37 -3.57 6.91 1.89
CA ILE A 37 -4.30 6.44 3.08
C ILE A 37 -4.17 7.46 4.21
N ILE A 38 -3.00 8.06 4.35
CA ILE A 38 -2.66 9.03 5.40
C ILE A 38 -2.41 10.39 4.74
N THR A 39 -3.29 11.36 5.01
CA THR A 39 -3.21 12.71 4.41
C THR A 39 -2.22 13.64 5.10
N ASN A 40 -1.80 13.35 6.33
CA ASN A 40 -0.81 14.12 7.05
C ASN A 40 0.59 13.65 6.66
N GLU A 41 1.40 14.54 6.07
CA GLU A 41 2.72 14.22 5.51
C GLU A 41 3.69 13.70 6.58
N ASP A 42 3.77 14.34 7.75
CA ASP A 42 4.68 13.92 8.84
C ASP A 42 4.35 12.48 9.30
N VAL A 43 3.05 12.17 9.39
CA VAL A 43 2.60 10.83 9.76
C VAL A 43 2.84 9.81 8.65
N ALA A 44 2.70 10.22 7.39
CA ALA A 44 2.99 9.35 6.25
C ALA A 44 4.49 9.01 6.18
N GLU A 45 5.37 9.98 6.46
CA GLU A 45 6.82 9.76 6.55
C GLU A 45 7.20 8.85 7.73
N GLU A 46 6.59 9.05 8.90
CA GLU A 46 6.78 8.14 10.05
C GLU A 46 6.40 6.70 9.68
N VAL A 47 5.26 6.51 9.03
CA VAL A 47 4.80 5.17 8.59
C VAL A 47 5.70 4.59 7.51
N LEU A 48 6.27 5.40 6.63
CA LEU A 48 7.26 4.95 5.65
C LEU A 48 8.52 4.40 6.34
N GLN A 49 9.04 5.13 7.33
CA GLN A 49 10.19 4.67 8.12
C GLN A 49 9.89 3.35 8.84
N ASP A 50 8.74 3.27 9.50
CA ASP A 50 8.28 2.04 10.18
C ASP A 50 8.13 0.87 9.19
N ALA A 51 7.68 1.14 7.97
CA ALA A 51 7.56 0.13 6.92
C ALA A 51 8.94 -0.43 6.52
N PHE A 52 9.94 0.43 6.32
CA PHE A 52 11.31 -0.01 5.99
C PHE A 52 11.95 -0.79 7.12
N LEU A 53 11.80 -0.35 8.38
CA LEU A 53 12.27 -1.10 9.55
C LEU A 53 11.61 -2.48 9.63
N ARG A 54 10.30 -2.55 9.41
CA ARG A 54 9.56 -3.83 9.44
C ARG A 54 9.92 -4.74 8.28
N ILE A 55 10.18 -4.19 7.09
CA ILE A 55 10.70 -4.95 5.94
C ILE A 55 12.07 -5.53 6.28
N TRP A 56 12.97 -4.72 6.83
CA TRP A 56 14.30 -5.15 7.24
C TRP A 56 14.25 -6.28 8.28
N ASP A 57 13.43 -6.12 9.31
CA ASP A 57 13.31 -7.12 10.38
C ASP A 57 12.69 -8.43 9.91
N ARG A 58 11.76 -8.35 8.94
CA ARG A 58 10.98 -9.50 8.49
C ARG A 58 11.39 -10.09 7.15
N ILE A 59 12.49 -9.66 6.57
CA ILE A 59 12.94 -10.14 5.26
C ILE A 59 13.12 -11.67 5.20
N ASP A 60 13.45 -12.28 6.32
CA ASP A 60 13.59 -13.72 6.41
C ASP A 60 12.26 -14.47 6.21
N ASN A 61 11.12 -13.79 6.45
CA ASN A 61 9.78 -14.32 6.21
C ASN A 61 9.29 -14.12 4.76
N TYR A 62 10.04 -13.40 3.93
CA TYR A 62 9.71 -13.25 2.54
C TYR A 62 9.92 -14.55 1.78
N ASP A 63 8.93 -14.94 0.99
CA ASP A 63 8.91 -16.15 0.17
C ASP A 63 8.63 -15.79 -1.30
N ALA A 64 9.64 -15.88 -2.15
CA ALA A 64 9.52 -15.59 -3.58
C ALA A 64 8.50 -16.49 -4.30
N GLY A 65 8.21 -17.68 -3.76
CA GLY A 65 7.18 -18.59 -4.28
C GLY A 65 5.76 -18.07 -4.07
N LYS A 66 5.54 -17.18 -3.10
CA LYS A 66 4.24 -16.59 -2.78
C LYS A 66 3.98 -15.25 -3.48
N GLY A 67 5.02 -14.59 -3.97
CA GLY A 67 4.88 -13.31 -4.68
C GLY A 67 6.19 -12.54 -4.74
N ARG A 68 6.23 -11.48 -5.54
CA ARG A 68 7.41 -10.63 -5.66
C ARG A 68 7.67 -9.80 -4.42
N LEU A 69 8.94 -9.45 -4.22
CA LEU A 69 9.41 -8.63 -3.11
C LEU A 69 8.62 -7.31 -3.00
N PHE A 70 8.42 -6.61 -4.11
CA PHE A 70 7.66 -5.36 -4.12
C PHE A 70 6.23 -5.52 -3.59
N THR A 71 5.51 -6.55 -4.02
CA THR A 71 4.14 -6.83 -3.56
C THR A 71 4.10 -7.12 -2.05
N TRP A 72 5.09 -7.86 -1.56
CA TRP A 72 5.21 -8.17 -0.13
C TRP A 72 5.48 -6.89 0.69
N MET A 73 6.41 -6.02 0.25
CA MET A 73 6.70 -4.75 0.89
C MET A 73 5.50 -3.80 0.86
N LEU A 74 4.81 -3.73 -0.28
CA LEU A 74 3.62 -2.91 -0.47
C LEU A 74 2.51 -3.28 0.54
N ASN A 75 2.30 -4.56 0.78
CA ASN A 75 1.33 -5.03 1.77
C ASN A 75 1.74 -4.63 3.20
N ILE A 76 3.02 -4.66 3.53
CA ILE A 76 3.51 -4.20 4.84
C ILE A 76 3.21 -2.70 5.01
N ALA A 77 3.63 -1.86 4.06
CA ALA A 77 3.44 -0.42 4.10
C ALA A 77 1.95 -0.03 4.18
N ARG A 78 1.12 -0.66 3.34
CA ARG A 78 -0.33 -0.46 3.32
C ARG A 78 -0.99 -0.84 4.66
N ASN A 79 -0.66 -2.00 5.21
CA ASN A 79 -1.24 -2.44 6.46
C ASN A 79 -0.86 -1.51 7.63
N LEU A 80 0.40 -1.03 7.67
CA LEU A 80 0.82 -0.03 8.64
C LEU A 80 0.06 1.28 8.52
N ALA A 81 -0.17 1.75 7.29
CA ALA A 81 -0.94 2.97 7.04
C ALA A 81 -2.40 2.82 7.53
N ILE A 82 -3.04 1.70 7.26
CA ILE A 82 -4.41 1.40 7.73
C ILE A 82 -4.44 1.32 9.26
N ASP A 83 -3.52 0.59 9.88
CA ASP A 83 -3.45 0.45 11.34
C ASP A 83 -3.25 1.81 12.01
N LYS A 84 -2.39 2.68 11.44
CA LYS A 84 -2.14 4.02 11.95
C LYS A 84 -3.38 4.92 11.87
N THR A 85 -4.14 4.85 10.78
CA THR A 85 -5.40 5.60 10.61
C THR A 85 -6.44 5.16 11.62
N ARG A 86 -6.63 3.85 11.80
CA ARG A 86 -7.58 3.29 12.76
C ARG A 86 -7.23 3.63 14.21
N SER A 87 -5.95 3.57 14.56
CA SER A 87 -5.48 3.95 15.91
C SER A 87 -5.81 5.41 16.21
N LYS A 88 -5.72 6.32 15.23
CA LYS A 88 -6.11 7.72 15.37
C LYS A 88 -7.62 7.90 15.50
N GLU A 89 -8.42 7.14 14.75
CA GLU A 89 -9.89 7.17 14.84
C GLU A 89 -10.37 6.71 16.21
N ILE A 90 -9.86 5.59 16.73
CA ILE A 90 -10.15 5.10 18.08
C ILE A 90 -9.73 6.10 19.16
N SER A 91 -8.62 6.82 18.97
CA SER A 91 -8.14 7.86 19.89
C SER A 91 -9.00 9.14 19.82
N LYS A 92 -9.61 9.44 18.66
CA LYS A 92 -10.54 10.58 18.49
C LYS A 92 -11.93 10.29 19.06
N ASP A 93 -12.46 9.08 18.92
CA ASP A 93 -13.74 8.67 19.54
C ASP A 93 -13.72 8.76 21.08
N ARG A 94 -12.53 8.77 21.68
CA ARG A 94 -12.35 9.02 23.13
C ARG A 94 -12.24 10.50 23.51
N LYS A 95 -12.11 11.40 22.53
CA LYS A 95 -12.11 12.86 22.69
C LYS A 95 -13.22 13.41 21.80
N THR A 96 -14.35 13.68 22.43
CA THR A 96 -15.55 14.32 21.89
C THR A 96 -15.21 15.57 21.03
N ASP A 97 -15.94 15.69 19.90
CA ASP A 97 -16.22 16.89 19.12
C ASP A 97 -15.10 17.54 18.27
N ASP A 98 -15.20 17.26 16.94
CA ASP A 98 -15.06 18.36 15.97
C ASP A 98 -15.71 17.97 14.62
N ILE A 99 -16.88 18.55 14.37
CA ILE A 99 -17.63 18.45 13.11
C ILE A 99 -16.84 19.06 11.94
N ASP A 100 -15.91 19.98 12.20
CA ASP A 100 -15.04 20.62 11.20
C ASP A 100 -14.05 19.64 10.53
N ASP A 101 -13.68 18.56 11.22
CA ASP A 101 -12.76 17.55 10.65
C ASP A 101 -13.44 16.67 9.59
N LEU A 102 -14.77 16.51 9.65
CA LEU A 102 -15.53 15.70 8.69
C LEU A 102 -15.65 16.43 7.33
N VAL A 103 -15.86 17.74 7.36
CA VAL A 103 -15.96 18.60 6.15
C VAL A 103 -14.58 18.71 5.47
N ASN A 104 -13.52 18.85 6.25
CA ASN A 104 -12.14 18.87 5.74
C ASN A 104 -11.69 17.54 5.12
N ARG A 105 -12.26 16.40 5.55
CA ARG A 105 -11.97 15.06 4.96
C ARG A 105 -12.58 14.89 3.57
N ILE A 106 -13.75 15.49 3.30
CA ILE A 106 -14.42 15.42 2.00
C ILE A 106 -13.69 16.27 0.96
N ASP A 107 -13.20 17.46 1.35
CA ASP A 107 -12.47 18.36 0.45
C ASP A 107 -11.02 17.91 0.18
N ARG A 108 -10.35 17.31 1.17
CA ARG A 108 -8.98 16.78 1.01
C ARG A 108 -8.93 15.53 0.12
N ASN A 109 -9.96 14.67 0.12
CA ASN A 109 -10.05 13.55 -0.83
C ASN A 109 -10.11 14.03 -2.29
N LYS A 110 -10.65 15.23 -2.56
CA LYS A 110 -10.64 15.84 -3.90
C LYS A 110 -9.26 16.41 -4.29
N GLN A 111 -8.48 16.91 -3.33
CA GLN A 111 -7.13 17.45 -3.58
C GLN A 111 -6.06 16.35 -3.69
N ALA A 112 -6.20 15.24 -2.96
CA ALA A 112 -5.29 14.09 -3.09
C ALA A 112 -5.39 13.40 -4.47
N GLU A 113 -6.50 13.56 -5.18
CA GLU A 113 -6.64 13.11 -6.57
C GLU A 113 -5.82 13.93 -7.58
N GLN A 114 -5.33 15.12 -7.21
CA GLN A 114 -4.64 16.03 -8.13
C GLN A 114 -3.13 16.12 -7.97
N SER A 115 -2.52 15.54 -6.92
CA SER A 115 -1.13 15.85 -6.57
C SER A 115 -0.08 14.76 -6.81
N VAL A 116 -0.42 13.63 -7.39
CA VAL A 116 0.58 12.66 -7.87
C VAL A 116 0.33 12.40 -9.33
N ASP A 117 1.34 12.64 -10.15
CA ASP A 117 1.37 12.39 -11.59
C ASP A 117 1.16 10.90 -11.88
N THR A 118 -0.12 10.50 -11.82
CA THR A 118 -0.63 9.13 -11.94
C THR A 118 -1.00 8.78 -13.36
N ILE A 119 -0.50 9.54 -14.35
CA ILE A 119 -0.88 9.32 -15.76
C ILE A 119 -0.59 7.87 -16.14
N GLY A 120 0.56 7.34 -15.80
CA GLY A 120 0.90 5.92 -16.05
C GLY A 120 0.07 4.92 -15.24
N LEU A 121 -0.23 5.20 -13.97
CA LEU A 121 -0.97 4.28 -13.10
C LEU A 121 -2.44 4.17 -13.50
N LYS A 122 -3.10 5.28 -13.84
CA LYS A 122 -4.49 5.29 -14.34
C LYS A 122 -4.62 4.49 -15.65
N GLU A 123 -3.68 4.67 -16.56
CA GLU A 123 -3.68 3.94 -17.83
C GLU A 123 -3.49 2.42 -17.62
N ILE A 124 -2.59 2.04 -16.73
CA ILE A 124 -2.35 0.64 -16.39
C ILE A 124 -3.56 0.02 -15.69
N LEU A 125 -4.18 0.73 -14.73
CA LEU A 125 -5.39 0.28 -14.08
C LEU A 125 -6.58 0.16 -15.04
N ASN A 126 -6.66 1.01 -16.07
CA ASN A 126 -7.71 0.93 -17.09
C ASN A 126 -7.58 -0.28 -18.02
N ARG A 127 -6.42 -0.94 -18.05
CA ARG A 127 -6.21 -2.19 -18.79
C ARG A 127 -6.69 -3.43 -18.03
N LEU A 128 -6.91 -3.30 -16.72
CA LEU A 128 -7.45 -4.40 -15.93
C LEU A 128 -8.94 -4.62 -16.21
N PRO A 129 -9.42 -5.87 -16.16
CA PRO A 129 -10.84 -6.16 -16.08
C PRO A 129 -11.51 -5.38 -14.94
N GLN A 130 -12.75 -4.92 -15.15
CA GLN A 130 -13.43 -4.03 -14.20
C GLN A 130 -13.46 -4.56 -12.76
N GLU A 131 -13.65 -5.86 -12.58
CA GLU A 131 -13.68 -6.51 -11.27
C GLU A 131 -12.31 -6.52 -10.57
N GLN A 132 -11.24 -6.64 -11.35
CA GLN A 132 -9.87 -6.58 -10.84
C GLN A 132 -9.47 -5.14 -10.51
N LYS A 133 -9.81 -4.20 -11.38
CA LYS A 133 -9.61 -2.77 -11.15
C LYS A 133 -10.31 -2.34 -9.86
N PHE A 134 -11.57 -2.72 -9.68
CA PHE A 134 -12.36 -2.44 -8.48
C PHE A 134 -11.64 -2.87 -7.19
N VAL A 135 -11.18 -4.11 -7.10
CA VAL A 135 -10.50 -4.58 -5.88
C VAL A 135 -9.17 -3.85 -5.64
N VAL A 136 -8.42 -3.53 -6.69
CA VAL A 136 -7.17 -2.77 -6.56
C VAL A 136 -7.44 -1.35 -6.05
N GLU A 137 -8.40 -0.65 -6.62
CA GLU A 137 -8.76 0.70 -6.21
C GLU A 137 -9.17 0.75 -4.74
N TYR A 138 -10.06 -0.14 -4.31
CA TYR A 138 -10.51 -0.14 -2.93
C TYR A 138 -9.44 -0.58 -1.93
N LEU A 139 -8.66 -1.61 -2.25
CA LEU A 139 -7.63 -2.11 -1.37
C LEU A 139 -6.41 -1.18 -1.28
N TYR A 140 -5.93 -0.64 -2.40
CA TYR A 140 -4.66 0.08 -2.45
C TYR A 140 -4.79 1.60 -2.52
N LEU A 141 -5.93 2.13 -2.99
CA LEU A 141 -6.13 3.58 -3.08
C LEU A 141 -7.07 4.12 -2.01
N LYS A 142 -8.07 3.32 -1.58
CA LYS A 142 -9.05 3.74 -0.57
C LYS A 142 -8.79 3.14 0.81
N GLY A 143 -7.80 2.25 0.96
CA GLY A 143 -7.36 1.71 2.24
C GLY A 143 -8.27 0.64 2.88
N TYR A 144 -9.16 0.01 2.11
CA TYR A 144 -9.96 -1.10 2.61
C TYR A 144 -9.11 -2.34 2.85
N THR A 145 -9.42 -3.10 3.89
CA THR A 145 -8.95 -4.48 4.01
C THR A 145 -9.77 -5.40 3.12
N GLN A 146 -9.28 -6.58 2.82
CA GLN A 146 -10.03 -7.56 2.02
C GLN A 146 -11.34 -7.99 2.71
N SER A 147 -11.35 -8.05 4.05
CA SER A 147 -12.53 -8.38 4.83
C SER A 147 -13.57 -7.27 4.79
N GLU A 148 -13.17 -6.03 4.96
CA GLU A 148 -14.06 -4.87 4.85
C GLU A 148 -14.64 -4.72 3.46
N LEU A 149 -13.83 -4.93 2.42
CA LEU A 149 -14.31 -4.90 1.04
C LEU A 149 -15.35 -6.01 0.79
N ALA A 150 -15.11 -7.20 1.34
CA ALA A 150 -16.03 -8.33 1.24
C ALA A 150 -17.36 -8.03 1.92
N GLU A 151 -17.32 -7.44 3.11
CA GLU A 151 -18.49 -7.10 3.91
C GLU A 151 -19.29 -5.94 3.30
N GLU A 152 -18.62 -4.81 3.01
CA GLU A 152 -19.23 -3.59 2.47
C GLU A 152 -19.96 -3.82 1.15
N PHE A 153 -19.37 -4.61 0.25
CA PHE A 153 -19.92 -4.85 -1.08
C PHE A 153 -20.59 -6.22 -1.24
N ASN A 154 -20.77 -6.93 -0.13
CA ASN A 154 -21.39 -8.25 -0.10
C ASN A 154 -20.76 -9.23 -1.12
N ILE A 155 -19.42 -9.22 -1.21
CA ILE A 155 -18.63 -10.10 -2.07
C ILE A 155 -17.96 -11.16 -1.18
N PRO A 156 -18.02 -12.46 -1.54
CA PRO A 156 -17.33 -13.48 -0.76
C PRO A 156 -15.83 -13.16 -0.61
N LEU A 157 -15.28 -13.28 0.60
CA LEU A 157 -13.87 -12.97 0.88
C LEU A 157 -12.92 -13.78 -0.03
N GLY A 158 -13.27 -15.02 -0.34
CA GLY A 158 -12.52 -15.86 -1.30
C GLY A 158 -12.46 -15.22 -2.69
N THR A 159 -13.54 -14.61 -3.15
CA THR A 159 -13.63 -13.90 -4.43
C THR A 159 -12.76 -12.65 -4.41
N VAL A 160 -12.80 -11.85 -3.32
CA VAL A 160 -11.92 -10.68 -3.16
C VAL A 160 -10.45 -11.10 -3.24
N LYS A 161 -10.06 -12.14 -2.51
CA LYS A 161 -8.68 -12.69 -2.54
C LYS A 161 -8.25 -13.12 -3.94
N THR A 162 -9.13 -13.86 -4.65
CA THR A 162 -8.83 -14.36 -6.00
C THR A 162 -8.70 -13.22 -7.00
N ARG A 163 -9.62 -12.24 -6.98
CA ARG A 163 -9.59 -11.06 -7.84
C ARG A 163 -8.34 -10.21 -7.57
N THR A 164 -7.98 -10.02 -6.30
CA THR A 164 -6.76 -9.29 -5.93
C THR A 164 -5.51 -9.97 -6.47
N ARG A 165 -5.41 -11.30 -6.31
CA ARG A 165 -4.27 -12.06 -6.84
C ARG A 165 -4.18 -11.96 -8.36
N ALA A 166 -5.30 -12.13 -9.06
CA ALA A 166 -5.36 -12.03 -10.52
C ALA A 166 -4.97 -10.63 -11.00
N ALA A 167 -5.48 -9.57 -10.35
CA ALA A 167 -5.15 -8.18 -10.66
C ALA A 167 -3.65 -7.90 -10.51
N LEU A 168 -3.02 -8.36 -9.43
CA LEU A 168 -1.58 -8.18 -9.21
C LEU A 168 -0.74 -8.95 -10.23
N MET A 169 -1.20 -10.13 -10.68
CA MET A 169 -0.53 -10.88 -11.75
C MET A 169 -0.62 -10.14 -13.08
N GLU A 170 -1.80 -9.59 -13.42
CA GLU A 170 -2.01 -8.81 -14.64
C GLU A 170 -1.18 -7.52 -14.64
N LEU A 171 -1.20 -6.76 -13.54
CA LEU A 171 -0.37 -5.57 -13.36
C LEU A 171 1.11 -5.87 -13.54
N ARG A 172 1.56 -7.01 -13.03
CA ARG A 172 2.94 -7.47 -13.22
C ARG A 172 3.28 -7.71 -14.70
N ALA A 173 2.36 -8.32 -15.45
CA ALA A 173 2.57 -8.57 -16.88
C ALA A 173 2.59 -7.27 -17.71
N LEU A 174 1.85 -6.25 -17.26
CA LEU A 174 1.80 -4.94 -17.93
C LEU A 174 3.01 -4.04 -17.61
N LEU A 175 3.75 -4.32 -16.52
CA LEU A 175 4.90 -3.54 -16.06
C LEU A 175 6.25 -4.17 -16.45
N THR A 176 6.25 -5.35 -17.06
CA THR A 176 7.44 -6.03 -17.60
C THR A 176 7.59 -5.74 -19.09
#